data_e16b049b01b1cf546abe5e7c41c5faa8
#
_entry.id   e16b049b01b1cf546abe5e7c41c5faa8
#
_cell.length_a   1.000
_cell.length_b   1.000
_cell.length_c   1.000
_cell.angle_alpha   90.00
_cell.angle_beta   90.00
_cell.angle_gamma   90.00
#
_symmetry.space_group_name_H-M   'P 1'
#
loop_
_entity.id
_entity.type
_entity.pdbx_description
1 polymer ?
#
loop_
_entity_poly.entity_id
_entity_poly.type
_entity_poly.pdbx_seq_one_letter_code
_entity_poly.pdbx_strand_id
1 'polypeptide(L)'
;MVSQEIISDFEGAFGIKLPKLYIKLITKHNAPGIIQSYFDYYDSYRNEDEYSSFGFEGFETESNKHEPPENIFSQYLYDDDIYGYEHVYSFGRSGCGDFVCFDYRDNPKGSEPKICLVIHDEYDEETGKHLLFPVAENFEAFLDMLYDFDERYPNGYE
;
A
#
# COMPACT_ATOMS: atom_id res chain seq x y z
N MET A 1 -14.89 11.02 -1.29
CA MET A 1 -13.98 11.93 -0.55
C MET A 1 -13.81 11.45 0.87
N VAL A 2 -12.58 11.49 1.36
CA VAL A 2 -12.28 11.18 2.75
C VAL A 2 -12.17 12.50 3.52
N SER A 3 -12.88 12.63 4.65
CA SER A 3 -12.85 13.86 5.44
C SER A 3 -11.57 14.00 6.25
N GLN A 4 -11.23 15.24 6.61
CA GLN A 4 -10.08 15.51 7.47
C GLN A 4 -10.24 14.83 8.84
N GLU A 5 -11.44 14.68 9.34
CA GLU A 5 -11.73 13.98 10.59
C GLU A 5 -11.34 12.48 10.50
N ILE A 6 -11.72 11.80 9.44
CA ILE A 6 -11.35 10.40 9.20
C ILE A 6 -9.83 10.24 9.13
N ILE A 7 -9.15 11.13 8.41
CA ILE A 7 -7.68 11.13 8.31
C ILE A 7 -7.04 11.33 9.69
N SER A 8 -7.51 12.31 10.44
CA SER A 8 -7.00 12.61 11.78
C SER A 8 -7.24 11.46 12.76
N ASP A 9 -8.38 10.82 12.68
CA ASP A 9 -8.70 9.65 13.50
C ASP A 9 -7.77 8.48 13.19
N PHE A 10 -7.51 8.23 11.91
CA PHE A 10 -6.57 7.18 11.50
C PHE A 10 -5.15 7.49 11.97
N GLU A 11 -4.65 8.70 11.72
CA GLU A 11 -3.33 9.13 12.16
C GLU A 11 -3.18 9.05 13.68
N GLY A 12 -4.22 9.45 14.42
CA GLY A 12 -4.23 9.38 15.87
C GLY A 12 -4.26 7.95 16.42
N ALA A 13 -5.02 7.06 15.77
CA ALA A 13 -5.14 5.66 16.17
C ALA A 13 -3.82 4.90 16.06
N PHE A 14 -3.02 5.20 15.02
CA PHE A 14 -1.76 4.51 14.76
C PHE A 14 -0.51 5.32 15.12
N GLY A 15 -0.67 6.57 15.55
CA GLY A 15 0.44 7.44 15.92
C GLY A 15 1.36 7.79 14.76
N ILE A 16 0.82 7.92 13.56
CA ILE A 16 1.57 8.20 12.33
C ILE A 16 1.09 9.48 11.66
N LYS A 17 1.87 9.94 10.68
CA LYS A 17 1.48 11.02 9.76
C LYS A 17 1.50 10.47 8.34
N LEU A 18 0.35 10.50 7.68
CA LEU A 18 0.22 10.07 6.30
C LEU A 18 0.94 11.06 5.36
N PRO A 19 1.47 10.59 4.21
CA PRO A 19 2.10 11.48 3.23
C PRO A 19 1.13 12.56 2.75
N LYS A 20 1.59 13.79 2.63
CA LYS A 20 0.75 14.92 2.19
C LYS A 20 0.13 14.71 0.83
N LEU A 21 0.88 14.15 -0.11
CA LEU A 21 0.37 13.85 -1.45
C LEU A 21 -0.74 12.80 -1.41
N TYR A 22 -0.59 11.77 -0.57
CA TYR A 22 -1.62 10.76 -0.36
C TYR A 22 -2.91 11.38 0.20
N ILE A 23 -2.78 12.21 1.24
CA ILE A 23 -3.91 12.94 1.83
C ILE A 23 -4.62 13.78 0.75
N LYS A 24 -3.86 14.48 -0.07
CA LYS A 24 -4.41 15.30 -1.17
C LYS A 24 -5.23 14.46 -2.15
N LEU A 25 -4.78 13.25 -2.48
CA LEU A 25 -5.50 12.35 -3.38
C LEU A 25 -6.80 11.84 -2.75
N ILE A 26 -6.75 11.32 -1.54
CA ILE A 26 -7.93 10.70 -0.89
C ILE A 26 -8.98 11.71 -0.45
N THR A 27 -8.61 12.96 -0.23
CA THR A 27 -9.58 14.03 0.03
C THR A 27 -10.40 14.38 -1.21
N LYS A 28 -9.90 14.07 -2.39
CA LYS A 28 -10.65 14.23 -3.64
C LYS A 28 -11.43 12.97 -3.99
N HIS A 29 -10.80 11.81 -3.88
CA HIS A 29 -11.39 10.53 -4.25
C HIS A 29 -10.98 9.46 -3.24
N ASN A 30 -11.94 8.88 -2.56
CA ASN A 30 -11.71 7.71 -1.71
C ASN A 30 -11.38 6.51 -2.62
N ALA A 31 -10.23 5.86 -2.44
CA ALA A 31 -9.73 4.81 -3.32
C ALA A 31 -9.68 5.26 -4.81
N PRO A 32 -8.86 6.27 -5.17
CA PRO A 32 -8.84 6.78 -6.53
C PRO A 32 -8.46 5.70 -7.55
N GLY A 33 -9.19 5.64 -8.65
CA GLY A 33 -8.86 4.77 -9.78
C GLY A 33 -7.63 5.28 -10.53
N ILE A 34 -6.80 4.36 -10.99
CA ILE A 34 -5.59 4.69 -11.75
C ILE A 34 -5.50 3.82 -13.01
N ILE A 35 -5.03 4.43 -14.10
CA ILE A 35 -4.81 3.74 -15.37
C ILE A 35 -3.44 3.08 -15.37
N GLN A 36 -2.42 3.80 -14.92
CA GLN A 36 -1.08 3.30 -14.74
C GLN A 36 -1.01 2.56 -13.40
N SER A 37 -1.27 1.27 -13.41
CA SER A 37 -1.54 0.49 -12.21
C SER A 37 -0.53 -0.65 -11.97
N TYR A 38 0.63 -0.61 -12.62
CA TYR A 38 1.67 -1.61 -12.47
C TYR A 38 2.98 -0.97 -12.03
N PHE A 39 3.77 -1.73 -11.27
CA PHE A 39 5.10 -1.33 -10.84
C PHE A 39 6.05 -2.52 -10.83
N ASP A 40 7.35 -2.24 -11.00
CA ASP A 40 8.41 -3.24 -10.88
C ASP A 40 9.01 -3.22 -9.48
N TYR A 41 9.46 -4.37 -9.02
CA TYR A 41 10.22 -4.50 -7.78
C TYR A 41 11.26 -5.60 -7.90
N TYR A 42 12.24 -5.59 -7.00
CA TYR A 42 13.26 -6.63 -6.95
C TYR A 42 12.92 -7.63 -5.84
N ASP A 43 12.75 -8.89 -6.24
CA ASP A 43 12.55 -10.01 -5.32
C ASP A 43 13.92 -10.50 -4.83
N SER A 44 14.36 -10.00 -3.69
CA SER A 44 15.66 -10.38 -3.09
C SER A 44 15.70 -11.80 -2.56
N TYR A 45 14.55 -12.44 -2.37
CA TYR A 45 14.46 -13.84 -1.94
C TYR A 45 14.79 -14.81 -3.08
N ARG A 46 14.35 -14.47 -4.32
CA ARG A 46 14.61 -15.25 -5.53
C ARG A 46 15.71 -14.67 -6.41
N ASN A 47 16.20 -13.45 -6.10
CA ASN A 47 17.18 -12.70 -6.89
C ASN A 47 16.73 -12.46 -8.34
N GLU A 48 15.51 -11.97 -8.50
CA GLU A 48 14.95 -11.67 -9.82
C GLU A 48 14.09 -10.41 -9.80
N ASP A 49 13.99 -9.76 -10.96
CA ASP A 49 13.06 -8.65 -11.16
C ASP A 49 11.64 -9.18 -11.37
N GLU A 50 10.68 -8.55 -10.71
CA GLU A 50 9.27 -8.90 -10.78
C GLU A 50 8.43 -7.66 -11.03
N TYR A 51 7.16 -7.85 -11.38
CA TYR A 51 6.18 -6.79 -11.44
C TYR A 51 4.91 -7.17 -10.66
N SER A 52 4.15 -6.14 -10.28
CA SER A 52 2.89 -6.31 -9.59
C SER A 52 1.89 -5.25 -10.05
N SER A 53 0.61 -5.57 -9.93
CA SER A 53 -0.45 -4.59 -10.09
C SER A 53 -0.71 -3.86 -8.78
N PHE A 54 -1.40 -2.70 -8.87
CA PHE A 54 -1.73 -1.89 -7.72
C PHE A 54 -3.10 -1.25 -7.88
N GLY A 55 -3.89 -1.29 -6.81
CA GLY A 55 -5.12 -0.52 -6.66
C GLY A 55 -5.20 0.06 -5.25
N PHE A 56 -5.71 1.28 -5.14
CA PHE A 56 -5.91 1.90 -3.82
C PHE A 56 -7.01 1.18 -3.04
N GLU A 57 -6.79 0.98 -1.75
CA GLU A 57 -7.87 0.67 -0.79
C GLU A 57 -8.47 1.98 -0.27
N GLY A 58 -9.73 1.90 0.13
CA GLY A 58 -10.46 3.07 0.61
C GLY A 58 -10.66 3.09 2.11
N PHE A 59 -11.22 4.20 2.58
CA PHE A 59 -11.68 4.35 3.96
C PHE A 59 -13.19 4.16 4.02
N GLU A 60 -13.69 3.65 5.16
CA GLU A 60 -15.11 3.66 5.43
C GLU A 60 -15.57 5.11 5.64
N THR A 61 -16.66 5.47 4.95
CA THR A 61 -17.28 6.78 5.03
C THR A 61 -18.79 6.61 5.18
N GLU A 62 -19.53 7.66 5.47
CA GLU A 62 -20.99 7.63 5.54
C GLU A 62 -21.63 7.19 4.20
N SER A 63 -20.98 7.47 3.08
CA SER A 63 -21.51 7.12 1.76
C SER A 63 -21.36 5.64 1.40
N ASN A 64 -20.46 4.90 2.04
CA ASN A 64 -20.18 3.50 1.73
C ASN A 64 -20.32 2.54 2.93
N LYS A 65 -20.89 2.99 4.05
CA LYS A 65 -21.00 2.19 5.27
C LYS A 65 -21.82 0.91 5.14
N HIS A 66 -22.65 0.79 4.12
CA HIS A 66 -23.48 -0.39 3.88
C HIS A 66 -22.78 -1.41 2.96
N GLU A 67 -21.82 -0.96 2.18
CA GLU A 67 -20.94 -1.76 1.34
C GLU A 67 -19.51 -1.23 1.50
N PRO A 68 -18.94 -1.39 2.70
CA PRO A 68 -17.60 -0.83 2.94
C PRO A 68 -16.62 -1.51 1.98
N PRO A 69 -15.81 -0.72 1.27
CA PRO A 69 -14.68 -1.31 0.55
C PRO A 69 -13.80 -1.99 1.57
N GLU A 70 -13.08 -3.01 1.15
CA GLU A 70 -11.99 -3.50 1.98
C GLU A 70 -11.11 -2.29 2.26
N ASN A 71 -11.07 -1.87 3.50
CA ASN A 71 -10.45 -0.63 3.85
C ASN A 71 -9.19 -0.87 4.68
N ILE A 72 -8.36 0.14 4.71
CA ILE A 72 -7.13 0.17 5.49
C ILE A 72 -7.36 -0.27 6.95
N PHE A 73 -8.51 0.09 7.55
CA PHE A 73 -8.84 -0.26 8.92
C PHE A 73 -9.15 -1.73 9.14
N SER A 74 -9.74 -2.41 8.16
CA SER A 74 -10.14 -3.80 8.35
C SER A 74 -8.97 -4.73 8.63
N GLN A 75 -7.79 -4.35 8.19
CA GLN A 75 -6.56 -5.11 8.42
C GLN A 75 -6.07 -5.04 9.86
N TYR A 76 -6.35 -3.94 10.56
CA TYR A 76 -5.85 -3.67 11.91
C TYR A 76 -6.81 -4.05 13.02
N LEU A 77 -8.02 -4.48 12.68
CA LEU A 77 -8.98 -4.98 13.64
C LEU A 77 -8.60 -6.36 14.20
N TYR A 78 -7.73 -7.07 13.51
CA TYR A 78 -7.39 -8.47 13.81
C TYR A 78 -5.94 -8.68 14.23
N ASP A 79 -5.02 -7.81 13.84
CA ASP A 79 -3.61 -7.90 14.17
C ASP A 79 -3.00 -6.51 14.41
N ASP A 80 -2.18 -6.39 15.44
CA ASP A 80 -1.51 -5.13 15.78
C ASP A 80 -0.41 -4.75 14.76
N ASP A 81 0.02 -5.72 13.95
CA ASP A 81 1.02 -5.53 12.90
C ASP A 81 0.67 -6.36 11.66
N ILE A 82 1.03 -5.87 10.50
CA ILE A 82 0.79 -6.59 9.24
C ILE A 82 1.82 -7.71 9.10
N TYR A 83 1.34 -8.95 9.22
CA TYR A 83 2.11 -10.15 8.91
C TYR A 83 3.51 -10.17 9.55
N GLY A 84 3.60 -9.70 10.79
CA GLY A 84 4.82 -9.68 11.57
C GLY A 84 5.65 -8.41 11.50
N TYR A 85 5.12 -7.33 10.92
CA TYR A 85 5.83 -6.05 10.79
C TYR A 85 5.11 -4.92 11.50
N GLU A 86 5.72 -4.39 12.56
CA GLU A 86 5.30 -3.13 13.16
C GLU A 86 5.63 -1.95 12.24
N HIS A 87 4.86 -0.88 12.30
CA HIS A 87 5.06 0.37 11.54
C HIS A 87 4.94 0.20 10.02
N VAL A 88 4.21 -0.82 9.57
CA VAL A 88 3.90 -1.07 8.15
C VAL A 88 2.39 -1.06 7.98
N TYR A 89 1.88 -0.19 7.11
CA TYR A 89 0.45 0.07 6.96
C TYR A 89 0.02 0.01 5.50
N SER A 90 -0.87 -0.91 5.16
CA SER A 90 -1.35 -1.07 3.80
C SER A 90 -2.24 0.11 3.36
N PHE A 91 -2.03 0.59 2.15
CA PHE A 91 -2.90 1.58 1.51
C PHE A 91 -3.44 1.09 0.16
N GLY A 92 -3.06 -0.08 -0.26
CA GLY A 92 -3.52 -0.68 -1.50
C GLY A 92 -3.17 -2.16 -1.61
N ARG A 93 -3.68 -2.78 -2.66
CA ARG A 93 -3.44 -4.21 -2.94
C ARG A 93 -3.08 -4.46 -4.39
N SER A 94 -2.40 -5.58 -4.61
CA SER A 94 -2.24 -6.14 -5.94
C SER A 94 -3.47 -6.99 -6.34
N GLY A 95 -3.59 -7.30 -7.63
CA GLY A 95 -4.64 -8.18 -8.12
C GLY A 95 -4.59 -9.61 -7.57
N CYS A 96 -3.45 -10.05 -7.05
CA CYS A 96 -3.28 -11.36 -6.41
C CYS A 96 -3.36 -11.31 -4.88
N GLY A 97 -3.65 -10.16 -4.30
CA GLY A 97 -3.91 -10.01 -2.87
C GLY A 97 -2.74 -9.56 -2.01
N ASP A 98 -1.59 -9.25 -2.59
CA ASP A 98 -0.46 -8.71 -1.85
C ASP A 98 -0.71 -7.26 -1.41
N PHE A 99 -0.06 -6.84 -0.32
CA PHE A 99 -0.30 -5.54 0.27
C PHE A 99 0.77 -4.54 -0.14
N VAL A 100 0.35 -3.39 -0.67
CA VAL A 100 1.22 -2.24 -0.92
C VAL A 100 1.12 -1.32 0.28
N CYS A 101 2.26 -1.06 0.93
CA CYS A 101 2.27 -0.50 2.26
C CYS A 101 3.16 0.75 2.39
N PHE A 102 2.75 1.64 3.30
CA PHE A 102 3.63 2.64 3.87
C PHE A 102 4.55 1.98 4.90
N ASP A 103 5.83 2.13 4.74
CA ASP A 103 6.85 1.55 5.62
C ASP A 103 7.50 2.65 6.47
N TYR A 104 7.07 2.73 7.73
CA TYR A 104 7.56 3.71 8.71
C TYR A 104 8.66 3.15 9.61
N ARG A 105 9.19 1.94 9.32
CA ARG A 105 10.15 1.28 10.23
C ARG A 105 11.42 2.08 10.49
N ASP A 106 11.93 2.78 9.46
CA ASP A 106 13.14 3.59 9.59
C ASP A 106 12.88 4.94 10.28
N ASN A 107 11.66 5.45 10.21
CA ASN A 107 11.27 6.72 10.81
C ASN A 107 9.79 6.73 11.19
N PRO A 108 9.43 6.14 12.35
CA PRO A 108 8.01 6.01 12.75
C PRO A 108 7.27 7.34 12.95
N LYS A 109 7.99 8.43 13.16
CA LYS A 109 7.40 9.77 13.35
C LYS A 109 7.47 10.65 12.13
N GLY A 110 8.04 10.15 11.01
CA GLY A 110 8.11 10.89 9.77
C GLY A 110 6.79 10.94 9.01
N SER A 111 6.73 11.80 8.00
CA SER A 111 5.56 12.00 7.13
C SER A 111 5.80 11.54 5.68
N GLU A 112 6.98 11.02 5.39
CA GLU A 112 7.37 10.53 4.06
C GLU A 112 7.93 9.11 4.17
N PRO A 113 7.06 8.12 4.45
CA PRO A 113 7.49 6.72 4.57
C PRO A 113 7.94 6.15 3.23
N LYS A 114 8.78 5.14 3.30
CA LYS A 114 9.08 4.30 2.14
C LYS A 114 7.85 3.49 1.73
N ILE A 115 7.87 2.95 0.53
CA ILE A 115 6.82 2.05 0.04
C ILE A 115 7.40 0.64 -0.08
N CYS A 116 6.66 -0.33 0.41
CA CYS A 116 7.03 -1.74 0.33
C CYS A 116 5.85 -2.60 -0.12
N LEU A 117 6.16 -3.82 -0.55
CA LEU A 117 5.20 -4.85 -0.91
C LEU A 117 5.31 -6.00 0.09
N VAL A 118 4.20 -6.36 0.72
CA VAL A 118 4.13 -7.53 1.62
C VAL A 118 3.36 -8.64 0.90
N ILE A 119 4.00 -9.80 0.77
CA ILE A 119 3.42 -10.96 0.08
C ILE A 119 2.48 -11.69 1.01
N HIS A 120 1.23 -11.90 0.59
CA HIS A 120 0.19 -12.44 1.45
C HIS A 120 0.31 -13.95 1.76
N ASP A 121 0.98 -14.71 0.91
CA ASP A 121 0.99 -16.18 0.96
C ASP A 121 2.40 -16.80 1.03
N GLU A 122 3.42 -16.00 1.22
CA GLU A 122 4.80 -16.48 1.34
C GLU A 122 5.49 -15.94 2.60
N TYR A 123 6.25 -16.82 3.24
CA TYR A 123 6.92 -16.53 4.50
C TYR A 123 8.42 -16.74 4.37
N ASP A 124 9.19 -15.96 5.13
CA ASP A 124 10.57 -16.30 5.42
C ASP A 124 10.59 -17.40 6.49
N GLU A 125 11.12 -18.57 6.16
CA GLU A 125 11.16 -19.73 7.07
C GLU A 125 12.00 -19.47 8.33
N GLU A 126 13.01 -18.60 8.25
CA GLU A 126 13.87 -18.29 9.38
C GLU A 126 13.19 -17.37 10.40
N THR A 127 12.43 -16.36 9.93
CA THR A 127 11.82 -15.36 10.80
C THR A 127 10.33 -15.63 11.09
N GLY A 128 9.68 -16.44 10.26
CA GLY A 128 8.23 -16.67 10.31
C GLY A 128 7.39 -15.49 9.82
N LYS A 129 8.02 -14.43 9.32
CA LYS A 129 7.35 -13.25 8.80
C LYS A 129 7.07 -13.39 7.32
N HIS A 130 5.99 -12.77 6.83
CA HIS A 130 5.73 -12.69 5.41
C HIS A 130 6.89 -12.01 4.67
N LEU A 131 7.11 -12.39 3.41
CA LEU A 131 8.12 -11.72 2.59
C LEU A 131 7.74 -10.26 2.39
N LEU A 132 8.72 -9.37 2.52
CA LEU A 132 8.55 -7.95 2.33
C LEU A 132 9.65 -7.44 1.40
N PHE A 133 9.26 -6.71 0.34
CA PHE A 133 10.19 -6.17 -0.63
C PHE A 133 10.09 -4.65 -0.71
N PRO A 134 11.21 -3.92 -0.63
CA PRO A 134 11.21 -2.48 -0.88
C PRO A 134 10.77 -2.16 -2.32
N VAL A 135 9.98 -1.10 -2.49
CA VAL A 135 9.46 -0.68 -3.80
C VAL A 135 9.92 0.72 -4.15
N ALA A 136 9.74 1.70 -3.26
CA ALA A 136 10.07 3.10 -3.54
C ALA A 136 10.50 3.83 -2.26
N GLU A 137 11.23 4.93 -2.43
CA GLU A 137 11.74 5.73 -1.33
C GLU A 137 10.67 6.58 -0.63
N ASN A 138 9.60 6.93 -1.35
CA ASN A 138 8.46 7.67 -0.81
C ASN A 138 7.24 7.50 -1.74
N PHE A 139 6.11 8.07 -1.34
CA PHE A 139 4.86 7.93 -2.08
C PHE A 139 4.90 8.61 -3.46
N GLU A 140 5.52 9.79 -3.57
CA GLU A 140 5.67 10.49 -4.85
C GLU A 140 6.49 9.66 -5.84
N ALA A 141 7.63 9.10 -5.40
CA ALA A 141 8.46 8.23 -6.22
C ALA A 141 7.69 6.97 -6.65
N PHE A 142 6.85 6.43 -5.76
CA PHE A 142 6.00 5.30 -6.10
C PHE A 142 5.02 5.64 -7.23
N LEU A 143 4.32 6.77 -7.14
CA LEU A 143 3.40 7.20 -8.18
C LEU A 143 4.11 7.42 -9.52
N ASP A 144 5.31 8.00 -9.49
CA ASP A 144 6.11 8.28 -10.69
C ASP A 144 6.60 7.00 -11.39
N MET A 145 6.75 5.90 -10.67
CA MET A 145 7.19 4.63 -11.26
C MET A 145 6.05 3.77 -11.84
N LEU A 146 4.80 4.10 -11.57
CA LEU A 146 3.66 3.34 -12.08
C LEU A 146 3.55 3.45 -13.61
N TYR A 147 3.20 2.35 -14.25
CA TYR A 147 3.05 2.29 -15.72
C TYR A 147 1.78 1.55 -16.12
N ASP A 148 1.33 1.80 -17.37
CA ASP A 148 0.26 1.03 -18.01
C ASP A 148 0.87 -0.23 -18.60
N PHE A 149 0.36 -1.39 -18.21
CA PHE A 149 0.90 -2.68 -18.64
C PHE A 149 0.78 -2.87 -20.16
N ASP A 150 -0.36 -2.57 -20.74
CA ASP A 150 -0.61 -2.76 -22.17
C ASP A 150 0.22 -1.80 -23.03
N GLU A 151 0.46 -0.59 -22.54
CA GLU A 151 1.34 0.38 -23.22
C GLU A 151 2.80 -0.09 -23.22
N ARG A 152 3.28 -0.61 -22.08
CA ARG A 152 4.64 -1.10 -21.94
C ARG A 152 4.87 -2.44 -22.64
N TYR A 153 3.88 -3.32 -22.60
CA TYR A 153 3.94 -4.67 -23.17
C TYR A 153 2.77 -4.92 -24.13
N PRO A 154 2.75 -4.27 -25.32
CA PRO A 154 1.59 -4.35 -26.23
C PRO A 154 1.33 -5.76 -26.78
N ASN A 155 2.30 -6.68 -26.69
CA ASN A 155 2.18 -8.07 -27.12
C ASN A 155 2.23 -9.06 -25.93
N GLY A 156 2.01 -8.57 -24.71
CA GLY A 156 2.13 -9.36 -23.49
C GLY A 156 3.57 -9.40 -22.94
N TYR A 157 3.67 -9.83 -21.70
CA TYR A 157 4.95 -9.96 -21.00
C TYR A 157 5.66 -11.25 -21.46
N GLU A 158 6.90 -11.13 -21.88
CA GLU A 158 7.77 -12.26 -22.21
C GLU A 158 9.08 -12.24 -21.43
#